data_58eca622d640ca6a2656ce90cb92032b
#
_entry.id   58eca622d640ca6a2656ce90cb92032b
#
_cell.length_a   1.000
_cell.length_b   1.000
_cell.length_c   1.000
_cell.angle_alpha   90.00
_cell.angle_beta   90.00
_cell.angle_gamma   90.00
#
_symmetry.space_group_name_H-M   'P 1'
#
loop_
_entity.id
_entity.type
_entity.pdbx_description
1 polymer ?
#
loop_
_entity_poly.entity_id
_entity_poly.type
_entity_poly.pdbx_seq_one_letter_code
_entity_poly.pdbx_strand_id
1 'polypeptide(L)'
;ERFSATEKIMKTTLNTEVPDNLPQSKHAIVILGYALADDGTMREPLIERLKVGLAAANKNPNSKIIVTGGVPKQGNTEAKLMKEWLMSNGIAEGRILTEDKSTDTVENALFTTAILEKEGLKDVTLVTSASHMRRALTIFTEASDFYDKMIAKNSDRAFTNVVYLDYPSIEEAHNVTKDEAMVIYRDLMRATGVWQY
;
A
#
# COMPACT_ATOMS: atom_id res chain seq x y z
N GLU A 1 5.50 18.72 -14.93
CA GLU A 1 4.41 17.89 -14.34
C GLU A 1 4.93 16.91 -13.27
N ARG A 2 6.03 16.17 -13.51
CA ARG A 2 6.58 15.19 -12.54
C ARG A 2 7.07 15.82 -11.24
N PHE A 3 7.70 17.00 -11.29
CA PHE A 3 8.11 17.74 -10.09
C PHE A 3 6.91 18.16 -9.24
N SER A 4 5.83 18.60 -9.88
CA SER A 4 4.58 18.98 -9.20
C SER A 4 3.93 17.80 -8.49
N ALA A 5 3.90 16.61 -9.11
CA ALA A 5 3.37 15.41 -8.50
C ALA A 5 4.18 14.97 -7.28
N THR A 6 5.52 14.98 -7.38
CA THR A 6 6.42 14.64 -6.27
C THR A 6 6.26 15.64 -5.12
N GLU A 7 6.19 16.93 -5.41
CA GLU A 7 5.98 17.96 -4.40
C GLU A 7 4.64 17.77 -3.67
N LYS A 8 3.58 17.42 -4.41
CA LYS A 8 2.27 17.13 -3.82
C LYS A 8 2.33 15.94 -2.86
N ILE A 9 3.03 14.87 -3.24
CA ILE A 9 3.20 13.68 -2.38
C ILE A 9 4.01 14.01 -1.13
N MET A 10 5.10 14.79 -1.26
CA MET A 10 5.91 15.20 -0.12
C MET A 10 5.12 16.06 0.89
N LYS A 11 4.13 16.82 0.42
CA LYS A 11 3.23 17.63 1.25
C LYS A 11 1.99 16.89 1.73
N THR A 12 1.84 15.61 1.38
CA THR A 12 0.68 14.81 1.78
C THR A 12 0.59 14.69 3.30
N THR A 13 -0.58 14.97 3.84
CA THR A 13 -0.89 14.71 5.24
C THR A 13 -1.00 13.21 5.49
N LEU A 14 -0.24 12.68 6.43
CA LEU A 14 -0.30 11.30 6.86
C LEU A 14 -1.41 11.14 7.91
N ASN A 15 -2.34 10.22 7.67
CA ASN A 15 -3.46 9.96 8.58
C ASN A 15 -3.09 8.84 9.55
N THR A 16 -3.02 9.15 10.84
CA THR A 16 -2.83 8.14 11.90
C THR A 16 -4.12 7.47 12.33
N GLU A 17 -5.26 8.04 11.94
CA GLU A 17 -6.59 7.49 12.16
C GLU A 17 -7.31 7.27 10.84
N VAL A 18 -8.21 6.30 10.83
CA VAL A 18 -9.01 5.99 9.64
C VAL A 18 -9.96 7.14 9.34
N PRO A 19 -9.89 7.76 8.15
CA PRO A 19 -10.83 8.81 7.76
C PRO A 19 -12.29 8.33 7.77
N ASP A 20 -13.22 9.21 8.16
CA ASP A 20 -14.65 8.92 8.20
C ASP A 20 -15.32 8.87 6.82
N ASN A 21 -14.68 9.46 5.81
CA ASN A 21 -15.24 9.70 4.49
C ASN A 21 -14.65 8.79 3.39
N LEU A 22 -14.24 7.58 3.74
CA LEU A 22 -13.78 6.60 2.75
C LEU A 22 -14.93 6.20 1.80
N PRO A 23 -14.63 5.90 0.54
CA PRO A 23 -15.63 5.47 -0.42
C PRO A 23 -16.41 4.23 0.06
N GLN A 24 -17.72 4.23 -0.17
CA GLN A 24 -18.63 3.15 0.27
C GLN A 24 -18.81 2.05 -0.79
N SER A 25 -18.31 2.27 -2.00
CA SER A 25 -18.39 1.30 -3.11
C SER A 25 -17.11 1.29 -3.92
N LYS A 26 -16.80 0.16 -4.54
CA LYS A 26 -15.60 -0.04 -5.38
C LYS A 26 -14.31 0.40 -4.68
N HIS A 27 -14.23 0.14 -3.40
CA HIS A 27 -13.14 0.57 -2.53
C HIS A 27 -12.35 -0.64 -2.03
N ALA A 28 -11.03 -0.50 -2.04
CA ALA A 28 -10.11 -1.48 -1.48
C ALA A 28 -9.22 -0.85 -0.40
N ILE A 29 -9.06 -1.57 0.70
CA ILE A 29 -8.04 -1.30 1.70
C ILE A 29 -6.84 -2.17 1.34
N VAL A 30 -5.73 -1.55 0.97
CA VAL A 30 -4.51 -2.24 0.53
C VAL A 30 -3.46 -2.15 1.63
N ILE A 31 -3.11 -3.29 2.21
CA ILE A 31 -2.14 -3.38 3.30
C ILE A 31 -0.83 -3.91 2.73
N LEU A 32 0.25 -3.15 2.85
CA LEU A 32 1.56 -3.53 2.37
C LEU A 32 2.27 -4.44 3.38
N GLY A 33 2.86 -5.50 2.86
CA GLY A 33 3.72 -6.40 3.62
C GLY A 33 5.00 -5.73 4.11
N TYR A 34 5.62 -6.38 5.07
CA TYR A 34 6.95 -6.07 5.60
C TYR A 34 7.73 -7.38 5.68
N ALA A 35 9.02 -7.33 5.37
CA ALA A 35 9.86 -8.52 5.29
C ALA A 35 9.70 -9.41 6.53
N LEU A 36 9.41 -10.70 6.28
CA LEU A 36 9.33 -11.69 7.34
C LEU A 36 10.68 -11.90 8.01
N ALA A 37 10.65 -12.36 9.24
CA ALA A 37 11.85 -12.85 9.92
C ALA A 37 12.38 -14.12 9.23
N ASP A 38 13.64 -14.47 9.47
CA ASP A 38 14.29 -15.61 8.83
C ASP A 38 13.63 -16.96 9.18
N ASP A 39 12.93 -17.02 10.32
CA ASP A 39 12.13 -18.17 10.74
C ASP A 39 10.74 -18.24 10.08
N GLY A 40 10.41 -17.29 9.21
CA GLY A 40 9.14 -17.24 8.50
C GLY A 40 8.00 -16.60 9.29
N THR A 41 8.26 -15.95 10.42
CA THR A 41 7.26 -15.26 11.23
C THR A 41 7.14 -13.78 10.87
N MET A 42 5.98 -13.17 11.17
CA MET A 42 5.77 -11.74 10.98
C MET A 42 6.53 -10.94 12.02
N ARG A 43 7.20 -9.89 11.55
CA ARG A 43 7.85 -8.89 12.42
C ARG A 43 6.82 -7.90 12.93
N GLU A 44 7.14 -7.23 14.04
CA GLU A 44 6.25 -6.26 14.68
C GLU A 44 5.70 -5.17 13.75
N PRO A 45 6.51 -4.53 12.87
CA PRO A 45 5.97 -3.53 11.94
C PRO A 45 4.85 -4.05 11.04
N LEU A 46 4.91 -5.33 10.62
CA LEU A 46 3.85 -5.94 9.82
C LEU A 46 2.56 -6.12 10.64
N ILE A 47 2.67 -6.57 11.87
CA ILE A 47 1.53 -6.72 12.78
C ILE A 47 0.88 -5.36 13.06
N GLU A 48 1.67 -4.33 13.27
CA GLU A 48 1.17 -2.96 13.49
C GLU A 48 0.45 -2.40 12.25
N ARG A 49 0.94 -2.66 11.04
CA ARG A 49 0.23 -2.33 9.80
C ARG A 49 -1.10 -3.07 9.70
N LEU A 50 -1.13 -4.33 10.07
CA LEU A 50 -2.35 -5.14 10.09
C LEU A 50 -3.38 -4.62 11.08
N LYS A 51 -2.96 -4.17 12.25
CA LYS A 51 -3.88 -3.53 13.23
C LYS A 51 -4.54 -2.29 12.66
N VAL A 52 -3.78 -1.44 11.97
CA VAL A 52 -4.33 -0.25 11.28
C VAL A 52 -5.29 -0.67 10.16
N GLY A 53 -4.89 -1.64 9.35
CA GLY A 53 -5.74 -2.19 8.28
C GLY A 53 -7.03 -2.82 8.80
N LEU A 54 -6.96 -3.53 9.93
CA LEU A 54 -8.13 -4.11 10.61
C LEU A 54 -9.10 -3.01 11.08
N ALA A 55 -8.58 -1.94 11.67
CA ALA A 55 -9.41 -0.80 12.08
C ALA A 55 -10.13 -0.17 10.89
N ALA A 56 -9.44 0.00 9.76
CA ALA A 56 -10.03 0.48 8.51
C ALA A 56 -11.11 -0.48 7.98
N ALA A 57 -10.85 -1.78 8.00
CA ALA A 57 -11.78 -2.80 7.54
C ALA A 57 -13.05 -2.87 8.40
N ASN A 58 -12.91 -2.75 9.71
CA ASN A 58 -14.06 -2.76 10.65
C ASN A 58 -14.91 -1.50 10.50
N LYS A 59 -14.30 -0.36 10.22
CA LYS A 59 -15.02 0.90 9.98
C LYS A 59 -15.72 0.94 8.63
N ASN A 60 -15.23 0.17 7.65
CA ASN A 60 -15.72 0.15 6.27
C ASN A 60 -16.03 -1.28 5.84
N PRO A 61 -17.13 -1.88 6.33
CA PRO A 61 -17.41 -3.31 6.16
C PRO A 61 -17.67 -3.73 4.70
N ASN A 62 -17.99 -2.79 3.82
CA ASN A 62 -18.22 -3.05 2.40
C ASN A 62 -16.94 -3.04 1.56
N SER A 63 -15.81 -2.60 2.12
CA SER A 63 -14.54 -2.56 1.39
C SER A 63 -13.93 -3.94 1.26
N LYS A 64 -13.34 -4.23 0.11
CA LYS A 64 -12.42 -5.35 -0.06
C LYS A 64 -11.08 -5.03 0.61
N ILE A 65 -10.36 -6.06 0.97
CA ILE A 65 -9.02 -5.93 1.57
C ILE A 65 -8.06 -6.65 0.65
N ILE A 66 -6.99 -5.99 0.24
CA ILE A 66 -5.89 -6.59 -0.52
C ILE A 66 -4.66 -6.60 0.38
N VAL A 67 -4.09 -7.76 0.58
CA VAL A 67 -2.80 -7.94 1.26
C VAL A 67 -1.74 -8.28 0.22
N THR A 68 -0.62 -7.59 0.23
CA THR A 68 0.40 -7.71 -0.81
C THR A 68 1.80 -7.91 -0.23
N GLY A 69 2.51 -8.90 -0.74
CA GLY A 69 3.87 -9.26 -0.36
C GLY A 69 4.18 -10.73 -0.64
N GLY A 70 5.20 -10.99 -1.47
CA GLY A 70 5.44 -12.32 -2.05
C GLY A 70 6.82 -12.92 -1.82
N VAL A 71 7.68 -12.32 -0.98
CA VAL A 71 9.01 -12.90 -0.69
C VAL A 71 8.88 -14.05 0.30
N PRO A 72 9.15 -15.31 -0.12
CA PRO A 72 8.95 -16.45 0.75
C PRO A 72 10.07 -16.56 1.80
N LYS A 73 9.66 -16.91 3.02
CA LYS A 73 10.55 -17.32 4.13
C LYS A 73 9.96 -18.55 4.79
N GLN A 74 10.69 -19.64 4.85
CA GLN A 74 10.24 -20.91 5.44
C GLN A 74 8.87 -21.38 4.91
N GLY A 75 8.64 -21.21 3.60
CA GLY A 75 7.38 -21.59 2.94
C GLY A 75 6.21 -20.62 3.15
N ASN A 76 6.39 -19.52 3.85
CA ASN A 76 5.39 -18.47 4.05
C ASN A 76 5.72 -17.24 3.22
N THR A 77 4.66 -16.58 2.72
CA THR A 77 4.75 -15.21 2.18
C THR A 77 4.10 -14.23 3.15
N GLU A 78 4.46 -12.95 3.06
CA GLU A 78 3.82 -11.92 3.87
C GLU A 78 2.31 -11.93 3.66
N ALA A 79 1.86 -11.95 2.39
CA ALA A 79 0.43 -11.91 2.06
C ALA A 79 -0.35 -13.10 2.64
N LYS A 80 0.21 -14.30 2.63
CA LYS A 80 -0.42 -15.48 3.23
C LYS A 80 -0.64 -15.28 4.73
N LEU A 81 0.40 -14.88 5.45
CA LEU A 81 0.34 -14.68 6.90
C LEU A 81 -0.57 -13.49 7.27
N MET A 82 -0.56 -12.44 6.47
CA MET A 82 -1.45 -11.29 6.66
C MET A 82 -2.92 -11.69 6.54
N LYS A 83 -3.26 -12.50 5.53
CA LYS A 83 -4.62 -13.04 5.37
C LYS A 83 -5.02 -13.88 6.57
N GLU A 84 -4.18 -14.81 7.01
CA GLU A 84 -4.45 -15.66 8.18
C GLU A 84 -4.67 -14.83 9.45
N TRP A 85 -3.86 -13.79 9.65
CA TRP A 85 -4.00 -12.89 10.79
C TRP A 85 -5.33 -12.12 10.76
N LEU A 86 -5.73 -11.58 9.62
CA LEU A 86 -7.01 -10.88 9.45
C LEU A 86 -8.19 -11.82 9.71
N MET A 87 -8.14 -13.03 9.20
CA MET A 87 -9.18 -14.03 9.43
C MET A 87 -9.29 -14.41 10.91
N SER A 88 -8.17 -14.58 11.61
CA SER A 88 -8.15 -14.86 13.04
C SER A 88 -8.65 -13.68 13.90
N ASN A 89 -8.70 -12.48 13.32
CA ASN A 89 -9.26 -11.28 13.94
C ASN A 89 -10.68 -10.93 13.41
N GLY A 90 -11.37 -11.89 12.83
CA GLY A 90 -12.80 -11.79 12.52
C GLY A 90 -13.14 -11.29 11.12
N ILE A 91 -12.16 -11.13 10.24
CA ILE A 91 -12.43 -10.77 8.83
C ILE A 91 -12.81 -12.02 8.04
N ALA A 92 -13.93 -11.96 7.35
CA ALA A 92 -14.38 -13.05 6.48
C ALA A 92 -13.41 -13.26 5.30
N GLU A 93 -13.10 -14.51 4.99
CA GLU A 93 -12.17 -14.87 3.91
C GLU A 93 -12.56 -14.23 2.57
N GLY A 94 -13.84 -14.19 2.25
CA GLY A 94 -14.36 -13.62 0.99
C GLY A 94 -14.12 -12.11 0.82
N ARG A 95 -13.72 -11.40 1.86
CA ARG A 95 -13.32 -9.99 1.77
C ARG A 95 -11.86 -9.79 1.41
N ILE A 96 -11.02 -10.83 1.53
CA ILE A 96 -9.57 -10.72 1.44
C ILE A 96 -9.09 -11.23 0.08
N LEU A 97 -8.41 -10.38 -0.66
CA LEU A 97 -7.70 -10.71 -1.88
C LEU A 97 -6.20 -10.73 -1.57
N THR A 98 -5.51 -11.74 -2.07
CA THR A 98 -4.08 -11.97 -1.75
C THR A 98 -3.23 -11.77 -2.99
N GLU A 99 -2.22 -10.90 -2.87
CA GLU A 99 -1.14 -10.76 -3.84
C GLU A 99 0.15 -11.29 -3.23
N ASP A 100 0.61 -12.44 -3.64
CA ASP A 100 1.72 -13.20 -3.05
C ASP A 100 2.89 -13.47 -4.03
N LYS A 101 3.00 -12.67 -5.09
CA LYS A 101 4.03 -12.84 -6.13
C LYS A 101 5.08 -11.73 -6.14
N SER A 102 4.76 -10.56 -5.63
CA SER A 102 5.65 -9.40 -5.64
C SER A 102 6.89 -9.62 -4.80
N THR A 103 8.02 -9.12 -5.29
CA THR A 103 9.32 -9.19 -4.60
C THR A 103 9.83 -7.81 -4.15
N ASP A 104 9.18 -6.75 -4.58
CA ASP A 104 9.50 -5.37 -4.20
C ASP A 104 8.24 -4.48 -4.24
N THR A 105 8.40 -3.21 -3.85
CA THR A 105 7.27 -2.26 -3.78
C THR A 105 6.71 -1.91 -5.16
N VAL A 106 7.52 -1.90 -6.21
CA VAL A 106 7.04 -1.66 -7.58
C VAL A 106 6.13 -2.80 -8.03
N GLU A 107 6.53 -4.03 -7.79
CA GLU A 107 5.71 -5.21 -8.09
C GLU A 107 4.46 -5.27 -7.20
N ASN A 108 4.56 -4.91 -5.91
CA ASN A 108 3.38 -4.76 -5.04
C ASN A 108 2.33 -3.85 -5.71
N ALA A 109 2.77 -2.70 -6.20
CA ALA A 109 1.88 -1.72 -6.83
C ALA A 109 1.31 -2.21 -8.16
N LEU A 110 2.13 -2.78 -9.04
CA LEU A 110 1.70 -3.28 -10.35
C LEU A 110 0.72 -4.46 -10.20
N PHE A 111 1.05 -5.43 -9.39
CA PHE A 111 0.21 -6.63 -9.21
C PHE A 111 -1.08 -6.32 -8.45
N THR A 112 -1.02 -5.42 -7.48
CA THR A 112 -2.23 -4.91 -6.80
C THR A 112 -3.13 -4.15 -7.77
N THR A 113 -2.57 -3.30 -8.63
CA THR A 113 -3.36 -2.57 -9.64
C THR A 113 -4.07 -3.53 -10.61
N ALA A 114 -3.41 -4.61 -11.02
CA ALA A 114 -4.03 -5.66 -11.83
C ALA A 114 -5.22 -6.33 -11.10
N ILE A 115 -5.10 -6.58 -9.80
CA ILE A 115 -6.21 -7.11 -8.99
C ILE A 115 -7.36 -6.10 -8.90
N LEU A 116 -7.07 -4.83 -8.64
CA LEU A 116 -8.08 -3.77 -8.60
C LEU A 116 -8.89 -3.73 -9.90
N GLU A 117 -8.22 -3.78 -11.03
CA GLU A 117 -8.87 -3.76 -12.34
C GLU A 117 -9.73 -5.01 -12.57
N LYS A 118 -9.20 -6.19 -12.27
CA LYS A 118 -9.94 -7.46 -12.41
C LYS A 118 -11.20 -7.51 -11.54
N GLU A 119 -11.13 -6.97 -10.33
CA GLU A 119 -12.23 -7.01 -9.36
C GLU A 119 -13.19 -5.80 -9.49
N GLY A 120 -12.94 -4.90 -10.44
CA GLY A 120 -13.74 -3.70 -10.61
C GLY A 120 -13.66 -2.71 -9.45
N LEU A 121 -12.55 -2.71 -8.73
CA LEU A 121 -12.28 -1.80 -7.62
C LEU A 121 -11.58 -0.54 -8.14
N LYS A 122 -11.96 0.62 -7.63
CA LYS A 122 -11.45 1.90 -8.12
C LYS A 122 -10.59 2.61 -7.08
N ASP A 123 -11.15 2.93 -5.94
CA ASP A 123 -10.50 3.78 -4.94
C ASP A 123 -9.77 2.93 -3.90
N VAL A 124 -8.63 3.43 -3.46
CA VAL A 124 -7.69 2.71 -2.60
C VAL A 124 -7.41 3.49 -1.34
N THR A 125 -7.53 2.83 -0.19
CA THR A 125 -6.91 3.28 1.06
C THR A 125 -5.66 2.45 1.28
N LEU A 126 -4.51 3.09 1.13
CA LEU A 126 -3.21 2.46 1.31
C LEU A 126 -2.83 2.45 2.79
N VAL A 127 -2.38 1.30 3.28
CA VAL A 127 -1.98 1.08 4.67
C VAL A 127 -0.55 0.57 4.72
N THR A 128 0.32 1.34 5.34
CA THR A 128 1.72 0.97 5.61
C THR A 128 2.30 1.82 6.75
N SER A 129 3.58 1.66 7.04
CA SER A 129 4.26 2.48 8.02
C SER A 129 4.41 3.93 7.53
N ALA A 130 4.38 4.91 8.44
CA ALA A 130 4.56 6.32 8.10
C ALA A 130 5.86 6.58 7.34
N SER A 131 6.95 5.92 7.74
CA SER A 131 8.26 6.00 7.08
C SER A 131 8.27 5.51 5.63
N HIS A 132 7.28 4.73 5.23
CA HIS A 132 7.18 4.17 3.88
C HIS A 132 6.05 4.77 3.06
N MET A 133 5.11 5.50 3.66
CA MET A 133 3.86 5.90 3.00
C MET A 133 4.07 6.79 1.78
N ARG A 134 4.90 7.82 1.86
CA ARG A 134 5.12 8.73 0.71
C ARG A 134 5.74 8.00 -0.47
N ARG A 135 6.70 7.12 -0.20
CA ARG A 135 7.30 6.26 -1.20
C ARG A 135 6.26 5.32 -1.82
N ALA A 136 5.45 4.68 -1.00
CA ALA A 136 4.38 3.81 -1.47
C ALA A 136 3.34 4.56 -2.31
N LEU A 137 2.88 5.72 -1.87
CA LEU A 137 1.93 6.57 -2.63
C LEU A 137 2.49 6.94 -4.01
N THR A 138 3.77 7.31 -4.07
CA THR A 138 4.45 7.65 -5.33
C THR A 138 4.42 6.45 -6.29
N ILE A 139 4.85 5.29 -5.81
CA ILE A 139 4.95 4.08 -6.64
C ILE A 139 3.56 3.59 -7.06
N PHE A 140 2.58 3.56 -6.17
CA PHE A 140 1.22 3.13 -6.49
C PHE A 140 0.53 4.06 -7.47
N THR A 141 0.69 5.37 -7.33
CA THR A 141 0.13 6.35 -8.28
C THR A 141 0.73 6.17 -9.68
N GLU A 142 2.04 6.05 -9.78
CA GLU A 142 2.72 5.85 -11.07
C GLU A 142 2.40 4.48 -11.69
N ALA A 143 2.31 3.43 -10.88
CA ALA A 143 1.93 2.11 -11.36
C ALA A 143 0.49 2.09 -11.89
N SER A 144 -0.43 2.79 -11.22
CA SER A 144 -1.81 2.95 -11.68
C SER A 144 -1.86 3.67 -13.02
N ASP A 145 -1.16 4.78 -13.16
CA ASP A 145 -1.11 5.56 -14.41
C ASP A 145 -0.48 4.76 -15.56
N PHE A 146 0.57 4.02 -15.28
CA PHE A 146 1.22 3.13 -16.25
C PHE A 146 0.27 2.02 -16.72
N TYR A 147 -0.41 1.38 -15.79
CA TYR A 147 -1.37 0.31 -16.09
C TYR A 147 -2.53 0.83 -16.93
N ASP A 148 -3.09 1.97 -16.58
CA ASP A 148 -4.18 2.61 -17.33
C ASP A 148 -3.77 2.94 -18.77
N LYS A 149 -2.55 3.41 -18.98
CA LYS A 149 -2.01 3.63 -20.33
C LYS A 149 -1.87 2.34 -21.12
N MET A 150 -1.44 1.26 -20.45
CA MET A 150 -1.27 -0.05 -21.10
C MET A 150 -2.60 -0.62 -21.61
N ILE A 151 -3.69 -0.45 -20.85
CA ILE A 151 -5.01 -0.96 -21.23
C ILE A 151 -5.91 0.07 -21.92
N ALA A 152 -5.34 1.25 -22.28
CA ALA A 152 -6.07 2.37 -22.89
C ALA A 152 -7.33 2.78 -22.13
N LYS A 153 -7.21 2.85 -20.78
CA LYS A 153 -8.30 3.19 -19.86
C LYS A 153 -7.85 4.30 -18.92
N ASN A 154 -8.77 5.13 -18.50
CA ASN A 154 -8.56 6.10 -17.43
C ASN A 154 -9.45 5.70 -16.24
N SER A 155 -8.83 5.20 -15.18
CA SER A 155 -9.55 4.70 -14.00
C SER A 155 -9.81 5.79 -12.97
N ASP A 156 -9.14 6.94 -13.04
CA ASP A 156 -9.25 8.04 -12.08
C ASP A 156 -9.18 7.56 -10.63
N ARG A 157 -8.25 6.64 -10.34
CA ARG A 157 -8.10 6.08 -9.00
C ARG A 157 -7.69 7.14 -8.01
N ALA A 158 -8.42 7.23 -6.91
CA ALA A 158 -8.05 8.04 -5.77
C ALA A 158 -7.34 7.20 -4.71
N PHE A 159 -6.26 7.75 -4.16
CA PHE A 159 -5.49 7.13 -3.07
C PHE A 159 -5.65 7.92 -1.79
N THR A 160 -6.12 7.24 -0.76
CA THR A 160 -6.13 7.73 0.63
C THR A 160 -5.09 6.94 1.41
N ASN A 161 -4.53 7.52 2.44
CA ASN A 161 -3.53 6.85 3.28
C ASN A 161 -4.00 6.71 4.72
N VAL A 162 -3.61 5.62 5.36
CA VAL A 162 -3.64 5.47 6.82
C VAL A 162 -2.33 4.80 7.24
N VAL A 163 -1.66 5.36 8.22
CA VAL A 163 -0.33 4.90 8.60
C VAL A 163 -0.26 4.29 9.99
N TYR A 164 0.57 3.27 10.14
CA TYR A 164 1.19 2.93 11.41
C TYR A 164 2.28 3.97 11.68
N LEU A 165 2.18 4.69 12.79
CA LEU A 165 3.15 5.73 13.13
C LEU A 165 4.41 5.11 13.75
N ASP A 166 5.45 4.99 12.95
CA ASP A 166 6.77 4.48 13.31
C ASP A 166 7.82 5.59 13.56
N TYR A 167 7.33 6.78 13.87
CA TYR A 167 8.11 7.93 14.33
C TYR A 167 7.69 8.30 15.75
N PRO A 168 8.55 9.03 16.52
CA PRO A 168 8.18 9.47 17.86
C PRO A 168 6.96 10.41 17.89
N SER A 169 6.72 11.15 16.80
CA SER A 169 5.56 12.03 16.67
C SER A 169 5.12 12.16 15.20
N ILE A 170 3.89 12.62 14.99
CA ILE A 170 3.37 12.88 13.64
C ILE A 170 4.09 14.08 13.00
N GLU A 171 4.53 15.04 13.77
CA GLU A 171 5.32 16.19 13.30
C GLU A 171 6.65 15.74 12.71
N GLU A 172 7.33 14.79 13.36
CA GLU A 172 8.56 14.21 12.84
C GLU A 172 8.30 13.41 11.56
N ALA A 173 7.20 12.67 11.49
CA ALA A 173 6.79 11.94 10.29
C ALA A 173 6.50 12.87 9.10
N HIS A 174 6.07 14.11 9.35
CA HIS A 174 5.84 15.10 8.30
C HIS A 174 7.12 15.83 7.85
N ASN A 175 8.22 15.72 8.57
CA ASN A 175 9.50 16.31 8.19
C ASN A 175 10.20 15.44 7.13
N VAL A 176 10.00 15.77 5.86
CA VAL A 176 10.65 15.06 4.75
C VAL A 176 12.13 15.40 4.70
N THR A 177 12.98 14.43 4.90
CA THR A 177 14.42 14.59 4.78
C THR A 177 14.85 14.64 3.31
N LYS A 178 16.04 15.20 3.07
CA LYS A 178 16.65 15.18 1.72
C LYS A 178 16.85 13.76 1.21
N ASP A 179 17.23 12.84 2.08
CA ASP A 179 17.47 11.45 1.72
C ASP A 179 16.15 10.75 1.35
N GLU A 180 15.07 10.99 2.08
CA GLU A 180 13.73 10.48 1.73
C GLU A 180 13.27 11.01 0.37
N ALA A 181 13.43 12.31 0.14
CA ALA A 181 13.08 12.92 -1.15
C ALA A 181 13.86 12.31 -2.32
N MET A 182 15.15 12.03 -2.12
CA MET A 182 15.99 11.37 -3.14
C MET A 182 15.57 9.93 -3.41
N VAL A 183 15.19 9.17 -2.38
CA VAL A 183 14.67 7.81 -2.53
C VAL A 183 13.35 7.82 -3.29
N ILE A 184 12.43 8.70 -2.94
CA ILE A 184 11.14 8.87 -3.64
C ILE A 184 11.38 9.19 -5.12
N TYR A 185 12.28 10.13 -5.41
CA TYR A 185 12.62 10.49 -6.79
C TYR A 185 13.21 9.31 -7.57
N ARG A 186 14.14 8.57 -6.98
CA ARG A 186 14.72 7.37 -7.59
C ARG A 186 13.64 6.33 -7.92
N ASP A 187 12.74 6.07 -6.99
CA ASP A 187 11.67 5.08 -7.17
C ASP A 187 10.65 5.52 -8.21
N LEU A 188 10.35 6.83 -8.27
CA LEU A 188 9.54 7.41 -9.34
C LEU A 188 10.17 7.15 -10.72
N MET A 189 11.47 7.37 -10.86
CA MET A 189 12.19 7.11 -12.11
C MET A 189 12.17 5.64 -12.47
N ARG A 190 12.32 4.73 -11.52
CA ARG A 190 12.22 3.28 -11.73
C ARG A 190 10.81 2.86 -12.16
N ALA A 191 9.78 3.33 -11.46
CA ALA A 191 8.38 3.00 -11.75
C ALA A 191 7.93 3.48 -13.13
N THR A 192 8.51 4.56 -13.64
CA THR A 192 8.21 5.09 -14.99
C THR A 192 9.00 4.42 -16.12
N GLY A 193 9.85 3.44 -15.81
CA GLY A 193 10.67 2.74 -16.81
C GLY A 193 11.80 3.58 -17.39
N VAL A 194 12.09 4.75 -16.83
CA VAL A 194 13.18 5.64 -17.30
C VAL A 194 14.56 5.07 -16.95
N TRP A 195 14.62 4.22 -15.91
CA TRP A 195 15.83 3.46 -15.57
C TRP A 195 15.58 1.98 -15.83
N GLN A 196 15.87 1.54 -17.02
CA GLN A 196 16.18 0.14 -17.27
C GLN A 196 17.68 -0.02 -17.04
N TYR A 197 18.04 -0.50 -15.83
CA TYR A 197 19.38 -1.01 -15.43
C TYR A 197 20.60 -0.15 -15.78
#